data_32ff42aa384ab7a3a257c37efa55969e
#
_entry.id   32ff42aa384ab7a3a257c37efa55969e
#
_cell.length_a   1.000
_cell.length_b   1.000
_cell.length_c   1.000
_cell.angle_alpha   90.00
_cell.angle_beta   90.00
_cell.angle_gamma   90.00
#
_symmetry.space_group_name_H-M   'P 1'
#
loop_
_entity.id
_entity.type
_entity.pdbx_description
1 polymer ?
#
loop_
_entity_poly.entity_id
_entity_poly.type
_entity_poly.pdbx_seq_one_letter_code
_entity_poly.pdbx_strand_id
1 'polypeptide(L)'
;RLLWRGLATYIINNRVDLIFGCASFPSSNYKLFIKQLSYLYHYHKTPKSFSTRPVKKLRANFNIMNKDKIDVEREFRNLPPLIKAYIRVGAWIGPGAIVDSKFDTTDVLIVLNAKKILKKYAQLSFEKIH
;
A
#
# COMPACT_ATOMS: atom_id res chain seq x y z
N ARG A 1 11.62 -10.94 4.44
CA ARG A 1 11.17 -11.86 5.51
C ARG A 1 11.52 -11.36 6.90
N LEU A 2 12.75 -10.95 7.13
CA LEU A 2 13.15 -10.41 8.43
C LEU A 2 12.33 -9.18 8.79
N LEU A 3 12.03 -8.33 7.81
CA LEU A 3 11.21 -7.15 8.02
C LEU A 3 9.80 -7.54 8.49
N TRP A 4 9.18 -8.52 7.82
CA TRP A 4 7.83 -8.96 8.17
C TRP A 4 7.80 -9.65 9.54
N ARG A 5 8.82 -10.43 9.86
CA ARG A 5 8.94 -11.07 11.18
C ARG A 5 9.04 -10.04 12.30
N GLY A 6 9.88 -9.03 12.11
CA GLY A 6 10.02 -7.94 13.08
C GLY A 6 8.73 -7.16 13.27
N LEU A 7 8.03 -6.91 12.16
CA LEU A 7 6.75 -6.22 12.19
C LEU A 7 5.68 -7.03 12.93
N ALA A 8 5.60 -8.34 12.65
CA ALA A 8 4.66 -9.22 13.33
C ALA A 8 4.91 -9.25 14.83
N THR A 9 6.17 -9.32 15.25
CA THR A 9 6.56 -9.28 16.66
C THR A 9 6.12 -7.98 17.31
N TYR A 10 6.31 -6.86 16.65
CA TYR A 10 5.87 -5.56 17.13
C TYR A 10 4.36 -5.52 17.36
N ILE A 11 3.58 -6.02 16.40
CA ILE A 11 2.12 -6.06 16.49
C ILE A 11 1.67 -6.87 17.71
N ILE A 12 2.24 -8.06 17.91
CA ILE A 12 1.90 -8.93 19.04
C ILE A 12 2.18 -8.22 20.38
N ASN A 13 3.37 -7.64 20.51
CA ASN A 13 3.83 -7.08 21.77
C ASN A 13 3.13 -5.77 22.11
N ASN A 14 2.71 -4.99 21.12
CA ASN A 14 2.14 -3.67 21.33
C ASN A 14 0.64 -3.59 21.07
N ARG A 15 0.00 -4.70 20.70
CA ARG A 15 -1.44 -4.78 20.42
C ARG A 15 -1.91 -3.72 19.42
N VAL A 16 -1.15 -3.52 18.37
CA VAL A 16 -1.47 -2.54 17.34
C VAL A 16 -2.45 -3.15 16.34
N ASP A 17 -3.56 -2.46 16.10
CA ASP A 17 -4.57 -2.92 15.14
C ASP A 17 -4.23 -2.50 13.72
N LEU A 18 -3.77 -1.28 13.53
CA LEU A 18 -3.37 -0.75 12.23
C LEU A 18 -1.96 -0.21 12.29
N ILE A 19 -1.22 -0.41 11.21
CA ILE A 19 0.13 0.13 11.04
C ILE A 19 0.12 0.98 9.79
N PHE A 20 0.71 2.17 9.88
CA PHE A 20 0.78 3.12 8.79
C PHE A 20 2.21 3.31 8.34
N GLY A 21 2.40 3.46 7.06
CA GLY A 21 3.69 3.76 6.47
C GLY A 21 3.52 4.39 5.11
N CYS A 22 4.63 4.79 4.50
CA CYS A 22 4.63 5.33 3.16
C CYS A 22 5.46 4.46 2.23
N ALA A 23 5.02 4.38 0.98
CA ALA A 23 5.81 3.75 -0.08
C ALA A 23 5.77 4.65 -1.30
N SER A 24 6.80 4.60 -2.12
CA SER A 24 7.02 5.60 -3.14
C SER A 24 7.09 5.01 -4.54
N PHE A 25 6.51 5.76 -5.49
CA PHE A 25 6.82 5.61 -6.90
C PHE A 25 8.05 6.48 -7.22
N PRO A 26 8.90 6.07 -8.16
CA PRO A 26 10.24 6.67 -8.33
C PRO A 26 10.28 7.95 -9.16
N SER A 27 9.25 8.77 -9.10
CA SER A 27 9.22 10.10 -9.73
C SER A 27 8.17 10.97 -9.07
N SER A 28 8.41 12.27 -9.03
CA SER A 28 7.41 13.26 -8.62
C SER A 28 6.40 13.56 -9.72
N ASN A 29 6.66 13.10 -10.94
CA ASN A 29 5.68 13.21 -12.01
C ASN A 29 4.63 12.10 -11.87
N TYR A 30 3.61 12.36 -11.05
CA TYR A 30 2.57 11.37 -10.74
C TYR A 30 1.80 10.90 -11.98
N LYS A 31 1.81 11.70 -13.05
CA LYS A 31 1.13 11.34 -14.31
C LYS A 31 1.67 10.04 -14.92
N LEU A 32 2.93 9.72 -14.64
CA LEU A 32 3.53 8.47 -15.09
C LEU A 32 2.89 7.25 -14.45
N PHE A 33 2.23 7.42 -13.31
CA PHE A 33 1.72 6.31 -12.49
C PHE A 33 0.20 6.32 -12.35
N ILE A 34 -0.52 7.06 -13.20
CA ILE A 34 -1.98 7.18 -13.11
C ILE A 34 -2.65 5.81 -13.18
N LYS A 35 -2.19 4.92 -14.04
CA LYS A 35 -2.75 3.56 -14.17
C LYS A 35 -2.58 2.76 -12.89
N GLN A 36 -1.37 2.76 -12.33
CA GLN A 36 -1.08 2.05 -11.08
C GLN A 36 -1.83 2.67 -9.90
N LEU A 37 -1.86 3.99 -9.81
CA LEU A 37 -2.59 4.69 -8.76
C LEU A 37 -4.10 4.43 -8.85
N SER A 38 -4.64 4.39 -10.07
CA SER A 38 -6.04 4.06 -10.30
C SER A 38 -6.35 2.62 -9.88
N TYR A 39 -5.47 1.70 -10.21
CA TYR A 39 -5.58 0.31 -9.79
C TYR A 39 -5.63 0.20 -8.26
N LEU A 40 -4.70 0.84 -7.57
CA LEU A 40 -4.65 0.83 -6.11
C LEU A 40 -5.91 1.46 -5.50
N TYR A 41 -6.38 2.56 -6.06
CA TYR A 41 -7.59 3.23 -5.58
C TYR A 41 -8.82 2.33 -5.70
N HIS A 42 -9.02 1.67 -6.82
CA HIS A 42 -10.24 0.89 -7.05
C HIS A 42 -10.22 -0.48 -6.37
N TYR A 43 -9.06 -1.10 -6.23
CA TYR A 43 -8.96 -2.50 -5.80
C TYR A 43 -8.38 -2.68 -4.41
N HIS A 44 -7.69 -1.69 -3.88
CA HIS A 44 -6.95 -1.82 -2.61
C HIS A 44 -7.14 -0.63 -1.67
N LYS A 45 -8.20 0.14 -1.85
CA LYS A 45 -8.42 1.30 -0.96
C LYS A 45 -8.77 0.86 0.45
N THR A 46 -8.41 1.70 1.41
CA THR A 46 -8.75 1.49 2.82
C THR A 46 -10.27 1.51 2.99
N PRO A 47 -10.85 0.53 3.70
CA PRO A 47 -12.29 0.56 4.02
C PRO A 47 -12.67 1.82 4.78
N LYS A 48 -13.91 2.27 4.63
CA LYS A 48 -14.40 3.49 5.27
C LYS A 48 -14.24 3.48 6.78
N SER A 49 -14.40 2.32 7.41
CA SER A 49 -14.26 2.16 8.85
C SER A 49 -12.84 2.44 9.36
N PHE A 50 -11.84 2.36 8.47
CA PHE A 50 -10.44 2.61 8.80
C PHE A 50 -9.86 3.78 8.00
N SER A 51 -10.71 4.60 7.35
CA SER A 51 -10.23 5.65 6.47
C SER A 51 -9.43 6.70 7.23
N THR A 52 -8.33 7.12 6.61
CA THR A 52 -7.48 8.20 7.09
C THR A 52 -7.72 9.43 6.23
N ARG A 53 -7.51 10.61 6.82
CA ARG A 53 -7.59 11.87 6.06
C ARG A 53 -6.18 12.36 5.80
N PRO A 54 -5.69 12.23 4.56
CA PRO A 54 -4.38 12.81 4.23
C PRO A 54 -4.46 14.33 4.31
N VAL A 55 -3.32 14.96 4.58
CA VAL A 55 -3.24 16.41 4.64
C VAL A 55 -3.55 16.96 3.25
N LYS A 56 -4.63 17.74 3.13
CA LYS A 56 -5.14 18.23 1.83
C LYS A 56 -4.09 18.96 1.01
N LYS A 57 -3.22 19.73 1.67
CA LYS A 57 -2.18 20.51 1.00
C LYS A 57 -1.15 19.67 0.26
N LEU A 58 -0.98 18.40 0.64
CA LEU A 58 0.03 17.52 0.09
C LEU A 58 -0.55 16.49 -0.88
N ARG A 59 -1.87 16.47 -1.04
CA ARG A 59 -2.51 15.51 -1.94
C ARG A 59 -2.27 15.87 -3.40
N ALA A 60 -1.87 14.89 -4.18
CA ALA A 60 -1.86 15.02 -5.63
C ALA A 60 -3.31 15.05 -6.13
N ASN A 61 -3.62 16.04 -6.97
CA ASN A 61 -4.91 16.11 -7.64
C ASN A 61 -4.76 15.46 -9.01
N PHE A 62 -5.15 14.20 -9.11
CA PHE A 62 -5.02 13.46 -10.37
C PHE A 62 -6.34 12.78 -10.72
N ASN A 63 -6.54 12.57 -12.02
CA ASN A 63 -7.74 11.91 -12.54
C ASN A 63 -7.59 10.41 -12.42
N ILE A 64 -8.47 9.80 -11.61
CA ILE A 64 -8.54 8.35 -11.48
C ILE A 64 -9.25 7.78 -12.72
N MET A 65 -8.68 6.75 -13.30
CA MET A 65 -9.30 6.04 -14.43
C MET A 65 -10.54 5.28 -13.96
N ASN A 66 -11.47 5.04 -14.86
CA ASN A 66 -12.62 4.18 -14.58
C ASN A 66 -12.16 2.75 -14.31
N LYS A 67 -12.82 2.11 -13.35
CA LYS A 67 -12.47 0.76 -12.90
C LYS A 67 -12.45 -0.27 -14.04
N ASP A 68 -13.40 -0.18 -14.96
CA ASP A 68 -13.53 -1.09 -16.08
C ASP A 68 -12.43 -0.97 -17.13
N LYS A 69 -11.66 0.12 -17.11
CA LYS A 69 -10.55 0.35 -18.03
C LYS A 69 -9.20 -0.11 -17.50
N ILE A 70 -9.17 -0.66 -16.29
CA ILE A 70 -7.93 -1.06 -15.64
C ILE A 70 -7.62 -2.51 -15.96
N ASP A 71 -6.43 -2.77 -16.51
CA ASP A 71 -5.89 -4.11 -16.68
C ASP A 71 -5.22 -4.52 -15.36
N VAL A 72 -5.95 -5.25 -14.53
CA VAL A 72 -5.54 -5.60 -13.17
C VAL A 72 -4.19 -6.30 -13.13
N GLU A 73 -4.00 -7.31 -13.98
CA GLU A 73 -2.76 -8.08 -13.99
C GLU A 73 -1.56 -7.22 -14.38
N ARG A 74 -1.73 -6.40 -15.41
CA ARG A 74 -0.66 -5.54 -15.90
C ARG A 74 -0.28 -4.48 -14.88
N GLU A 75 -1.26 -3.82 -14.29
CA GLU A 75 -0.97 -2.74 -13.35
C GLU A 75 -0.38 -3.28 -12.05
N PHE A 76 -0.80 -4.46 -11.61
CA PHE A 76 -0.15 -5.11 -10.47
C PHE A 76 1.33 -5.41 -10.76
N ARG A 77 1.62 -5.99 -11.94
CA ARG A 77 3.01 -6.28 -12.32
C ARG A 77 3.88 -5.03 -12.38
N ASN A 78 3.29 -3.91 -12.77
CA ASN A 78 4.02 -2.65 -12.93
C ASN A 78 4.19 -1.86 -11.63
N LEU A 79 3.63 -2.34 -10.51
CA LEU A 79 3.85 -1.69 -9.22
C LEU A 79 5.32 -1.76 -8.83
N PRO A 80 5.85 -0.73 -8.15
CA PRO A 80 7.17 -0.82 -7.53
C PRO A 80 7.25 -2.04 -6.60
N PRO A 81 8.41 -2.70 -6.53
CA PRO A 81 8.53 -3.96 -5.78
C PRO A 81 8.06 -3.89 -4.33
N LEU A 82 8.35 -2.80 -3.62
CA LEU A 82 7.94 -2.67 -2.23
C LEU A 82 6.42 -2.54 -2.09
N ILE A 83 5.79 -1.73 -2.95
CA ILE A 83 4.34 -1.58 -2.95
C ILE A 83 3.69 -2.92 -3.30
N LYS A 84 4.24 -3.63 -4.28
CA LYS A 84 3.76 -4.96 -4.66
C LYS A 84 3.80 -5.93 -3.48
N ALA A 85 4.89 -5.90 -2.71
CA ALA A 85 5.04 -6.75 -1.53
C ALA A 85 3.96 -6.44 -0.47
N TYR A 86 3.70 -5.17 -0.22
CA TYR A 86 2.66 -4.76 0.72
C TYR A 86 1.27 -5.23 0.27
N ILE A 87 0.96 -5.08 -1.02
CA ILE A 87 -0.33 -5.52 -1.56
C ILE A 87 -0.49 -7.03 -1.39
N ARG A 88 0.57 -7.82 -1.59
CA ARG A 88 0.53 -9.27 -1.43
C ARG A 88 0.21 -9.71 0.00
N VAL A 89 0.58 -8.94 1.00
CA VAL A 89 0.24 -9.27 2.39
C VAL A 89 -1.10 -8.65 2.83
N GLY A 90 -1.84 -8.05 1.89
CA GLY A 90 -3.17 -7.55 2.17
C GLY A 90 -3.22 -6.11 2.64
N ALA A 91 -2.21 -5.32 2.35
CA ALA A 91 -2.21 -3.90 2.68
C ALA A 91 -3.31 -3.18 1.92
N TRP A 92 -3.82 -2.12 2.55
CA TRP A 92 -4.69 -1.15 1.91
C TRP A 92 -3.90 0.11 1.58
N ILE A 93 -4.41 0.87 0.62
CA ILE A 93 -3.83 2.15 0.23
C ILE A 93 -4.74 3.26 0.74
N GLY A 94 -4.18 4.25 1.39
CA GLY A 94 -4.92 5.43 1.82
C GLY A 94 -5.34 6.29 0.63
N PRO A 95 -6.32 7.18 0.83
CA PRO A 95 -6.83 8.00 -0.26
C PRO A 95 -5.81 9.04 -0.72
N GLY A 96 -5.67 9.14 -2.04
CA GLY A 96 -4.78 10.13 -2.66
C GLY A 96 -3.32 9.70 -2.66
N ALA A 97 -2.49 10.58 -3.16
CA ALA A 97 -1.05 10.41 -3.18
C ALA A 97 -0.40 11.76 -2.87
N ILE A 98 0.83 11.73 -2.40
CA ILE A 98 1.58 12.91 -2.04
C ILE A 98 2.76 13.01 -2.99
N VAL A 99 2.88 14.16 -3.68
CA VAL A 99 4.03 14.43 -4.55
C VAL A 99 5.11 15.08 -3.70
N ASP A 100 6.28 14.44 -3.64
CA ASP A 100 7.44 14.95 -2.94
C ASP A 100 8.49 15.40 -3.96
N SER A 101 8.53 16.69 -4.22
CA SER A 101 9.47 17.27 -5.19
C SER A 101 10.92 17.24 -4.69
N LYS A 102 11.11 17.24 -3.38
CA LYS A 102 12.44 17.23 -2.78
C LYS A 102 13.15 15.89 -2.98
N PHE A 103 12.41 14.78 -2.80
CA PHE A 103 12.96 13.44 -3.01
C PHE A 103 12.60 12.87 -4.38
N ASP A 104 11.90 13.65 -5.20
CA ASP A 104 11.46 13.24 -6.53
C ASP A 104 10.68 11.91 -6.51
N THR A 105 9.66 11.86 -5.66
CA THR A 105 8.80 10.69 -5.52
C THR A 105 7.33 11.06 -5.52
N THR A 106 6.50 10.07 -5.79
CA THR A 106 5.05 10.12 -5.53
C THR A 106 4.76 9.07 -4.47
N ASP A 107 4.29 9.50 -3.30
CA ASP A 107 4.15 8.64 -2.14
C ASP A 107 2.70 8.25 -1.91
N VAL A 108 2.48 7.00 -1.56
CA VAL A 108 1.16 6.50 -1.15
C VAL A 108 1.22 6.06 0.30
N LEU A 109 0.10 6.23 1.00
CA LEU A 109 -0.03 5.77 2.37
C LEU A 109 -0.36 4.28 2.35
N ILE A 110 0.46 3.51 3.05
CA ILE A 110 0.25 2.08 3.23
C ILE A 110 -0.43 1.87 4.58
N VAL A 111 -1.53 1.12 4.59
CA VAL A 111 -2.26 0.79 5.81
C VAL A 111 -2.26 -0.73 5.95
N LEU A 112 -1.70 -1.23 7.03
CA LEU A 112 -1.62 -2.66 7.31
C LEU A 112 -2.55 -3.02 8.46
N ASN A 113 -3.38 -4.03 8.25
CA ASN A 113 -4.21 -4.59 9.32
C ASN A 113 -3.41 -5.66 10.06
N ALA A 114 -3.30 -5.52 11.37
CA ALA A 114 -2.52 -6.42 12.21
C ALA A 114 -2.92 -7.89 12.04
N LYS A 115 -4.22 -8.15 11.99
CA LYS A 115 -4.74 -9.52 11.86
C LYS A 115 -4.33 -10.16 10.54
N LYS A 116 -4.34 -9.38 9.46
CA LYS A 116 -3.92 -9.87 8.14
C LYS A 116 -2.42 -10.18 8.11
N ILE A 117 -1.61 -9.34 8.72
CA ILE A 117 -0.15 -9.54 8.81
C ILE A 117 0.16 -10.81 9.60
N LEU A 118 -0.45 -10.97 10.77
CA LEU A 118 -0.23 -12.15 11.61
C LEU A 118 -0.66 -13.43 10.91
N LYS A 119 -1.81 -13.40 10.23
CA LYS A 119 -2.30 -14.56 9.48
C LYS A 119 -1.32 -14.94 8.37
N LYS A 120 -0.85 -13.98 7.62
CA LYS A 120 0.10 -14.22 6.52
C LYS A 120 1.44 -14.73 7.05
N TYR A 121 1.93 -14.16 8.14
CA TYR A 121 3.17 -14.60 8.76
C TYR A 121 3.05 -16.04 9.26
N ALA A 122 1.95 -16.40 9.91
CA ALA A 122 1.72 -17.77 10.39
C ALA A 122 1.68 -18.76 9.22
N GLN A 123 1.04 -18.39 8.11
CA GLN A 123 0.99 -19.21 6.91
C GLN A 123 2.38 -19.46 6.32
N LEU A 124 3.19 -18.41 6.22
CA LEU A 124 4.56 -18.54 5.72
C LEU A 124 5.43 -19.38 6.62
N SER A 125 5.27 -19.25 7.95
CA SER A 125 6.00 -20.07 8.92
C SER A 125 5.60 -21.53 8.82
N PHE A 126 4.32 -21.80 8.63
CA PHE A 126 3.81 -23.18 8.46
C PHE A 126 4.39 -23.82 7.20
N GLU A 127 4.40 -23.11 6.08
CA GLU A 127 4.96 -23.60 4.83
C GLU A 127 6.44 -23.93 4.94
N LYS A 128 7.19 -23.20 5.76
CA LYS A 128 8.60 -23.45 5.98
C LYS A 128 8.89 -24.73 6.77
N ILE A 129 7.99 -25.08 7.68
CA ILE A 129 8.13 -26.27 8.52
C ILE A 129 7.75 -27.53 7.75
N HIS A 130 6.83 -27.39 6.85
CA HIS A 130 6.30 -28.47 6.01
C HIS A 130 6.75 -28.35 4.57
#